data_59a0f13a1a0a877abcc3ab31db84edee
#
_entry.id   59a0f13a1a0a877abcc3ab31db84edee
#
_cell.length_a   1.000
_cell.length_b   1.000
_cell.length_c   1.000
_cell.angle_alpha   90.00
_cell.angle_beta   90.00
_cell.angle_gamma   90.00
#
_symmetry.space_group_name_H-M   'P 1'
#
loop_
_entity.id
_entity.type
_entity.pdbx_description
1 polymer ?
#
loop_
_entity_poly.entity_id
_entity_poly.type
_entity_poly.pdbx_seq_one_letter_code
_entity_poly.pdbx_strand_id
1 'polypeptide(L)'
;MLVADRDPEAALHLAAYFSRRGFRTYHTTQGEEAVLLANSRRLLLAVIDVSLLDMSGHALAHRLKGIDPELPVLMTSGDYAPELEAAARQVGILYYAHKPTDYRLIGGVVDKALKN
;
A
#
# COMPACT_ATOMS: atom_id res chain seq x y z
N MET A 1 6.72 7.26 1.73
CA MET A 1 5.65 6.25 1.72
C MET A 1 4.93 6.28 0.38
N LEU A 2 4.47 5.15 -0.08
CA LEU A 2 3.72 5.02 -1.32
C LEU A 2 2.28 4.60 -1.01
N VAL A 3 1.31 5.29 -1.63
CA VAL A 3 -0.10 4.90 -1.59
C VAL A 3 -0.55 4.63 -3.02
N ALA A 4 -0.96 3.41 -3.30
CA ALA A 4 -1.51 3.02 -4.59
C ALA A 4 -2.95 2.59 -4.41
N ASP A 5 -3.89 3.29 -5.05
CA ASP A 5 -5.30 3.01 -4.92
C ASP A 5 -5.99 3.33 -6.26
N ARG A 6 -6.88 2.45 -6.68
CA ARG A 6 -7.64 2.61 -7.91
C ARG A 6 -8.44 3.92 -7.93
N ASP A 7 -8.94 4.36 -6.76
CA ASP A 7 -9.67 5.60 -6.61
C ASP A 7 -8.69 6.73 -6.33
N PRO A 8 -8.55 7.72 -7.24
CA PRO A 8 -7.59 8.81 -7.04
C PRO A 8 -7.88 9.64 -5.79
N GLU A 9 -9.14 9.81 -5.40
CA GLU A 9 -9.46 10.53 -4.18
C GLU A 9 -9.02 9.76 -2.94
N ALA A 10 -9.25 8.45 -2.91
CA ALA A 10 -8.80 7.62 -1.80
C ALA A 10 -7.27 7.65 -1.68
N ALA A 11 -6.56 7.55 -2.81
CA ALA A 11 -5.11 7.65 -2.82
C ALA A 11 -4.62 8.97 -2.26
N LEU A 12 -5.23 10.08 -2.71
CA LEU A 12 -4.87 11.42 -2.26
C LEU A 12 -5.15 11.61 -0.78
N HIS A 13 -6.32 11.19 -0.29
CA HIS A 13 -6.71 11.38 1.10
C HIS A 13 -5.82 10.60 2.06
N LEU A 14 -5.47 9.38 1.73
CA LEU A 14 -4.58 8.59 2.58
C LEU A 14 -3.15 9.15 2.55
N ALA A 15 -2.67 9.55 1.38
CA ALA A 15 -1.36 10.19 1.27
C ALA A 15 -1.31 11.49 2.08
N ALA A 16 -2.38 12.30 2.03
CA ALA A 16 -2.47 13.53 2.81
C ALA A 16 -2.45 13.25 4.31
N TYR A 17 -3.13 12.19 4.75
CA TYR A 17 -3.09 11.78 6.15
C TYR A 17 -1.65 11.53 6.63
N PHE A 18 -0.87 10.77 5.88
CA PHE A 18 0.51 10.49 6.23
C PHE A 18 1.42 11.70 6.06
N SER A 19 1.17 12.53 5.05
CA SER A 19 1.94 13.76 4.84
C SER A 19 1.80 14.70 6.04
N ARG A 20 0.58 14.83 6.57
CA ARG A 20 0.35 15.65 7.77
C ARG A 20 1.03 15.09 9.02
N ARG A 21 1.37 13.81 9.01
CA ARG A 21 2.12 13.17 10.09
C ARG A 21 3.63 13.22 9.89
N GLY A 22 4.08 13.94 8.88
CA GLY A 22 5.49 14.18 8.65
C GLY A 22 6.17 13.24 7.67
N PHE A 23 5.43 12.34 7.02
CA PHE A 23 6.00 11.42 6.04
C PHE A 23 6.03 12.04 4.66
N ARG A 24 7.11 11.81 3.92
CA ARG A 24 7.14 12.10 2.50
C ARG A 24 6.31 11.03 1.78
N THR A 25 5.29 11.46 1.05
CA THR A 25 4.34 10.54 0.44
C THR A 25 4.24 10.72 -1.06
N TYR A 26 4.00 9.61 -1.74
CA TYR A 26 3.69 9.55 -3.16
C TYR A 26 2.40 8.79 -3.32
N HIS A 27 1.55 9.17 -4.26
CA HIS A 27 0.30 8.45 -4.51
C HIS A 27 0.09 8.25 -6.00
N THR A 28 -0.56 7.16 -6.35
CA THR A 28 -0.84 6.80 -7.73
C THR A 28 -2.06 5.88 -7.82
N THR A 29 -2.66 5.81 -9.01
CA THR A 29 -3.72 4.85 -9.30
C THR A 29 -3.19 3.66 -10.11
N GLN A 30 -1.92 3.67 -10.51
CA GLN A 30 -1.35 2.70 -11.42
C GLN A 30 -0.12 2.01 -10.85
N GLY A 31 -0.08 0.70 -11.01
CA GLY A 31 1.03 -0.10 -10.51
C GLY A 31 2.34 0.17 -11.22
N GLU A 32 2.32 0.43 -12.54
CA GLU A 32 3.55 0.74 -13.27
C GLU A 32 4.21 2.02 -12.76
N GLU A 33 3.40 3.03 -12.45
CA GLU A 33 3.93 4.25 -11.85
C GLU A 33 4.51 3.98 -10.46
N ALA A 34 3.84 3.14 -9.68
CA ALA A 34 4.34 2.75 -8.36
C ALA A 34 5.70 2.06 -8.47
N VAL A 35 5.88 1.21 -9.46
CA VAL A 35 7.17 0.52 -9.69
C VAL A 35 8.25 1.53 -10.06
N LEU A 36 7.94 2.51 -10.91
CA LEU A 36 8.90 3.57 -11.24
C LEU A 36 9.33 4.36 -10.01
N LEU A 37 8.36 4.69 -9.14
CA LEU A 37 8.66 5.37 -7.88
C LEU A 37 9.56 4.52 -6.98
N ALA A 38 9.27 3.22 -6.87
CA ALA A 38 10.05 2.31 -6.04
C ALA A 38 11.49 2.16 -6.54
N ASN A 39 11.70 2.22 -7.86
CA ASN A 39 13.03 2.15 -8.44
C ASN A 39 13.83 3.43 -8.28
N SER A 40 13.16 4.58 -8.17
CA SER A 40 13.81 5.89 -8.13
C SER A 40 13.83 6.52 -6.74
N ARG A 41 13.07 5.98 -5.79
CA ARG A 41 12.95 6.51 -4.42
C ARG A 41 13.09 5.38 -3.43
N ARG A 42 13.66 5.69 -2.27
CA ARG A 42 13.63 4.76 -1.16
C ARG A 42 12.28 4.89 -0.45
N LEU A 43 11.50 3.83 -0.48
CA LEU A 43 10.20 3.79 0.18
C LEU A 43 10.34 3.16 1.56
N LEU A 44 9.67 3.74 2.55
CA LEU A 44 9.63 3.19 3.91
C LEU A 44 8.50 2.17 4.06
N LEU A 45 7.44 2.34 3.30
CA LEU A 45 6.24 1.52 3.41
C LEU A 45 5.34 1.77 2.21
N ALA A 46 4.58 0.77 1.81
CA ALA A 46 3.57 0.90 0.76
C ALA A 46 2.20 0.43 1.26
N VAL A 47 1.17 1.21 0.93
CA VAL A 47 -0.23 0.83 1.13
C VAL A 47 -0.85 0.67 -0.25
N ILE A 48 -1.32 -0.53 -0.55
CA ILE A 48 -1.73 -0.93 -1.91
C ILE A 48 -3.15 -1.48 -1.89
N ASP A 49 -4.02 -0.92 -2.75
CA ASP A 49 -5.34 -1.48 -3.02
C ASP A 49 -5.19 -2.80 -3.78
N VAL A 50 -6.02 -3.78 -3.47
CA VAL A 50 -6.03 -5.07 -4.19
C VAL A 50 -6.29 -4.91 -5.67
N SER A 51 -6.88 -3.80 -6.11
CA SER A 51 -7.21 -3.54 -7.52
C SER A 51 -6.72 -2.16 -7.92
N LEU A 52 -5.84 -2.10 -8.90
CA LEU A 52 -5.35 -0.85 -9.50
C LEU A 52 -5.88 -0.74 -10.94
N LEU A 53 -5.63 0.39 -11.60
CA LEU A 53 -6.16 0.59 -12.95
C LEU A 53 -5.49 -0.31 -13.98
N ASP A 54 -4.23 -0.67 -13.78
CA ASP A 54 -3.42 -1.40 -14.75
C ASP A 54 -2.98 -2.80 -14.30
N MET A 55 -3.16 -3.13 -13.03
CA MET A 55 -2.79 -4.45 -12.51
C MET A 55 -3.45 -4.70 -11.16
N SER A 56 -3.37 -5.93 -10.65
CA SER A 56 -3.81 -6.22 -9.30
C SER A 56 -2.80 -5.70 -8.28
N GLY A 57 -3.29 -5.42 -7.05
CA GLY A 57 -2.40 -5.06 -5.96
C GLY A 57 -1.43 -6.19 -5.60
N HIS A 58 -1.86 -7.43 -5.76
CA HIS A 58 -1.00 -8.60 -5.51
C HIS A 58 0.21 -8.60 -6.45
N ALA A 59 -0.03 -8.33 -7.74
CA ALA A 59 1.05 -8.24 -8.72
C ALA A 59 2.00 -7.11 -8.37
N LEU A 60 1.47 -5.95 -7.98
CA LEU A 60 2.32 -4.83 -7.58
C LEU A 60 3.12 -5.16 -6.32
N ALA A 61 2.49 -5.72 -5.31
CA ALA A 61 3.18 -6.09 -4.07
C ALA A 61 4.34 -7.06 -4.35
N HIS A 62 4.11 -8.04 -5.20
CA HIS A 62 5.14 -8.98 -5.59
C HIS A 62 6.33 -8.28 -6.27
N ARG A 63 6.05 -7.35 -7.17
CA ARG A 63 7.10 -6.59 -7.87
C ARG A 63 7.87 -5.68 -6.91
N LEU A 64 7.18 -5.01 -6.00
CA LEU A 64 7.83 -4.14 -5.01
C LEU A 64 8.72 -4.94 -4.05
N LYS A 65 8.28 -6.12 -3.64
CA LYS A 65 9.09 -7.01 -2.80
C LYS A 65 10.31 -7.54 -3.56
N GLY A 66 10.23 -7.65 -4.88
CA GLY A 66 11.38 -7.99 -5.71
C GLY A 66 12.42 -6.88 -5.75
N ILE A 67 11.98 -5.62 -5.66
CA ILE A 67 12.88 -4.45 -5.62
C ILE A 67 13.50 -4.32 -4.22
N ASP A 68 12.67 -4.44 -3.18
CA ASP A 68 13.09 -4.33 -1.79
C ASP A 68 12.34 -5.38 -0.96
N PRO A 69 12.97 -6.52 -0.66
CA PRO A 69 12.31 -7.59 0.11
C PRO A 69 11.92 -7.18 1.52
N GLU A 70 12.53 -6.14 2.07
CA GLU A 70 12.25 -5.66 3.43
C GLU A 70 11.13 -4.61 3.48
N LEU A 71 10.62 -4.18 2.32
CA LEU A 71 9.58 -3.15 2.28
C LEU A 71 8.31 -3.64 2.96
N PRO A 72 7.84 -2.97 4.02
CA PRO A 72 6.54 -3.32 4.60
C PRO A 72 5.43 -2.94 3.64
N VAL A 73 4.51 -3.87 3.40
CA VAL A 73 3.36 -3.66 2.50
C VAL A 73 2.08 -3.90 3.27
N LEU A 74 1.17 -2.92 3.24
CA LEU A 74 -0.20 -3.07 3.69
C LEU A 74 -1.09 -3.13 2.45
N MET A 75 -2.17 -3.91 2.51
CA MET A 75 -3.14 -3.94 1.43
C MET A 75 -4.52 -3.53 1.94
N THR A 76 -5.26 -2.86 1.07
CA THR A 76 -6.65 -2.47 1.33
C THR A 76 -7.56 -3.13 0.31
N SER A 77 -8.79 -3.45 0.71
CA SER A 77 -9.73 -4.10 -0.19
C SER A 77 -11.17 -3.68 0.13
N GLY A 78 -11.93 -3.39 -0.93
CA GLY A 78 -13.38 -3.26 -0.83
C GLY A 78 -14.09 -4.58 -1.04
N ASP A 79 -13.36 -5.66 -1.32
CA ASP A 79 -13.88 -6.99 -1.56
C ASP A 79 -13.56 -7.88 -0.35
N TYR A 80 -14.58 -8.61 0.12
CA TYR A 80 -14.45 -9.46 1.31
C TYR A 80 -14.18 -10.93 0.97
N ALA A 81 -13.85 -11.24 -0.29
CA ALA A 81 -13.55 -12.61 -0.69
C ALA A 81 -12.29 -13.13 0.06
N PRO A 82 -12.39 -14.25 0.78
CA PRO A 82 -11.25 -14.77 1.56
C PRO A 82 -10.03 -15.12 0.70
N GLU A 83 -10.26 -15.46 -0.57
CA GLU A 83 -9.19 -15.82 -1.50
C GLU A 83 -8.25 -14.66 -1.76
N LEU A 84 -8.77 -13.42 -1.78
CA LEU A 84 -7.95 -12.23 -1.98
C LEU A 84 -7.02 -12.00 -0.79
N GLU A 85 -7.53 -12.15 0.41
CA GLU A 85 -6.69 -12.01 1.61
C GLU A 85 -5.65 -13.12 1.69
N ALA A 86 -6.04 -14.36 1.40
CA ALA A 86 -5.09 -15.47 1.42
C ALA A 86 -3.95 -15.26 0.42
N ALA A 87 -4.27 -14.79 -0.79
CA ALA A 87 -3.26 -14.49 -1.81
C ALA A 87 -2.33 -13.37 -1.35
N ALA A 88 -2.88 -12.33 -0.72
CA ALA A 88 -2.09 -11.21 -0.20
C ALA A 88 -1.10 -11.69 0.86
N ARG A 89 -1.54 -12.54 1.79
CA ARG A 89 -0.66 -13.05 2.83
C ARG A 89 0.48 -13.90 2.28
N GLN A 90 0.26 -14.58 1.17
CA GLN A 90 1.33 -15.33 0.51
C GLN A 90 2.42 -14.44 -0.08
N VAL A 91 2.09 -13.21 -0.45
CA VAL A 91 3.08 -12.23 -0.92
C VAL A 91 3.92 -11.71 0.25
N GLY A 92 3.43 -11.86 1.49
CA GLY A 92 4.16 -11.40 2.66
C GLY A 92 3.79 -9.99 3.09
N ILE A 93 2.49 -9.66 3.04
CA ILE A 93 2.01 -8.36 3.50
C ILE A 93 2.00 -8.31 5.04
N LEU A 94 2.11 -7.10 5.56
CA LEU A 94 2.10 -6.85 7.00
C LEU A 94 0.67 -6.78 7.55
N TYR A 95 -0.26 -6.20 6.79
CA TYR A 95 -1.62 -5.98 7.25
C TYR A 95 -2.58 -5.91 6.07
N TYR A 96 -3.79 -6.44 6.27
CA TYR A 96 -4.85 -6.42 5.25
C TYR A 96 -6.07 -5.72 5.85
N ALA A 97 -6.44 -4.56 5.27
CA ALA A 97 -7.52 -3.73 5.78
C ALA A 97 -8.69 -3.71 4.80
N HIS A 98 -9.91 -3.85 5.32
CA HIS A 98 -11.12 -3.72 4.51
C HIS A 98 -11.56 -2.25 4.44
N LYS A 99 -12.05 -1.84 3.29
CA LYS A 99 -12.63 -0.50 3.10
C LYS A 99 -14.07 -0.48 3.63
N PRO A 100 -14.56 0.63 4.16
CA PRO A 100 -13.87 1.91 4.32
C PRO A 100 -12.75 1.83 5.35
N THR A 101 -11.63 2.45 5.01
CA THR A 101 -10.40 2.33 5.78
C THR A 101 -10.45 3.20 7.04
N ASP A 102 -10.18 2.59 8.19
CA ASP A 102 -9.98 3.34 9.43
C ASP A 102 -8.53 3.84 9.46
N TYR A 103 -8.36 5.16 9.27
CA TYR A 103 -7.03 5.76 9.22
C TYR A 103 -6.27 5.64 10.54
N ARG A 104 -6.98 5.65 11.67
CA ARG A 104 -6.32 5.48 12.97
C ARG A 104 -5.74 4.07 13.11
N LEU A 105 -6.46 3.08 12.61
CA LEU A 105 -6.00 1.71 12.64
C LEU A 105 -4.77 1.53 11.72
N ILE A 106 -4.85 2.05 10.50
CA ILE A 106 -3.71 2.02 9.58
C ILE A 106 -2.53 2.80 10.15
N GLY A 107 -2.77 3.98 10.72
CA GLY A 107 -1.73 4.79 11.36
C GLY A 107 -1.03 4.04 12.48
N GLY A 108 -1.78 3.31 13.29
CA GLY A 108 -1.21 2.48 14.36
C GLY A 108 -0.33 1.36 13.83
N VAL A 109 -0.77 0.69 12.76
CA VAL A 109 0.03 -0.37 12.11
C VAL A 109 1.32 0.21 11.54
N VAL A 110 1.23 1.37 10.87
CA VAL A 110 2.40 2.05 10.29
C VAL A 110 3.39 2.47 11.38
N ASP A 111 2.90 3.08 12.46
CA ASP A 111 3.76 3.51 13.56
C ASP A 111 4.52 2.32 14.13
N LYS A 112 3.84 1.20 14.32
CA LYS A 112 4.46 -0.01 14.85
C LYS A 112 5.48 -0.61 13.87
N ALA A 113 5.17 -0.60 12.57
CA ALA A 113 6.05 -1.15 11.54
C ALA A 113 7.34 -0.34 11.40
N LEU A 114 7.27 0.98 11.56
CA LEU A 114 8.42 1.88 11.38
C LEU A 114 9.13 2.20 12.70
N LYS A 115 8.64 1.68 13.79
CA LYS A 115 9.27 1.86 15.10
C LYS A 115 10.37 0.84 15.29
N ASN A 116 11.53 1.30 15.68
CA ASN A 116 12.67 0.42 15.97
C ASN A 116 12.76 0.07 17.44
#